data_60f408b98efd6e6ad7ec1fe240870109
#
_entry.id   60f408b98efd6e6ad7ec1fe240870109
#
_cell.length_a   1.000
_cell.length_b   1.000
_cell.length_c   1.000
_cell.angle_alpha   90.00
_cell.angle_beta   90.00
_cell.angle_gamma   90.00
#
_symmetry.space_group_name_H-M   'P 1'
#
loop_
_entity.id
_entity.type
_entity.pdbx_description
1 polymer ?
#
loop_
_entity_poly.entity_id
_entity_poly.type
_entity_poly.pdbx_seq_one_letter_code
_entity_poly.pdbx_strand_id
1 'polypeptide(L)'
;MKKTILSILAILLFLSCKEEKEIPTIEKDKTEVLQSILDSIYAQNKGAVGLMVHIEAPDKSISWSGAVGVSDKNTNASLSKDHPVLIASNTKTYVSATILRLVEQSQLDLNQAIDTLIFEKTNSLLKADGYNTSQIKVAQLLNHTSGIHDYATTDAYMEMIKKNPKHKYTRDEQIKLAMTLGDPLGEAGDVFTYADVNYLLLTEIIEGITGKPFYTSIRDLINYNKLGMQTTWFSTLEEYPKDLKPLAHQYWTSEGFDSYEIDHSFDLYGGGGIASTTKDLAVFSQSLFSNLIFEKLSTLDLIYTKASPKQPMEGDYYLGLSSIDIDGVKGFGHGGFWGTAVNYFPELNTSIAIFVLDRDKRALRLDINKAMAKALSEL
;
A
#
# COMPACT_ATOMS: atom_id res chain seq x y z
N MET A 1 -84.81 -4.53 50.33
CA MET A 1 -83.39 -4.88 50.09
C MET A 1 -83.03 -4.59 48.65
N LYS A 2 -82.46 -3.45 48.39
CA LYS A 2 -81.99 -3.04 47.06
C LYS A 2 -80.45 -2.91 47.10
N LYS A 3 -79.73 -3.74 46.32
CA LYS A 3 -78.30 -3.65 46.20
C LYS A 3 -77.94 -2.67 45.05
N THR A 4 -77.27 -1.63 45.43
CA THR A 4 -76.70 -0.65 44.48
C THR A 4 -75.36 -1.13 44.07
N ILE A 5 -75.15 -1.30 42.72
CA ILE A 5 -73.86 -1.63 42.11
C ILE A 5 -73.23 -0.33 41.65
N LEU A 6 -72.08 -0.03 42.22
CA LEU A 6 -71.28 1.14 41.88
C LEU A 6 -70.27 0.69 40.81
N SER A 7 -70.48 1.18 39.59
CA SER A 7 -69.53 0.98 38.44
C SER A 7 -68.45 1.99 38.51
N ILE A 8 -67.20 1.57 38.75
CA ILE A 8 -66.01 2.42 38.63
C ILE A 8 -65.50 2.36 37.20
N LEU A 9 -65.56 3.50 36.49
CA LEU A 9 -65.04 3.65 35.16
C LEU A 9 -63.53 4.05 35.26
N ALA A 10 -62.63 3.12 34.96
CA ALA A 10 -61.22 3.39 34.91
C ALA A 10 -60.86 4.03 33.54
N ILE A 11 -60.51 5.28 33.55
CA ILE A 11 -59.98 5.98 32.38
C ILE A 11 -58.49 5.64 32.26
N LEU A 12 -58.11 4.78 31.32
CA LEU A 12 -56.74 4.53 30.90
C LEU A 12 -56.29 5.65 29.98
N LEU A 13 -55.49 6.58 30.49
CA LEU A 13 -54.72 7.53 29.73
C LEU A 13 -53.55 6.81 29.08
N PHE A 14 -53.65 6.48 27.80
CA PHE A 14 -52.49 6.11 26.98
C PHE A 14 -51.62 7.34 26.74
N LEU A 15 -50.55 7.51 27.52
CA LEU A 15 -49.40 8.34 27.16
C LEU A 15 -48.64 7.64 26.05
N SER A 16 -48.95 7.99 24.81
CA SER A 16 -48.13 7.64 23.68
C SER A 16 -46.85 8.48 23.70
N CYS A 17 -45.79 7.98 24.32
CA CYS A 17 -44.43 8.47 24.02
C CYS A 17 -44.13 8.12 22.57
N LYS A 18 -44.23 9.07 21.68
CA LYS A 18 -43.49 8.98 20.43
C LYS A 18 -42.00 9.13 20.75
N GLU A 19 -41.30 7.99 20.84
CA GLU A 19 -39.84 8.02 20.59
C GLU A 19 -39.66 8.47 19.15
N GLU A 20 -39.36 9.74 18.95
CA GLU A 20 -38.66 10.18 17.76
C GLU A 20 -37.32 9.47 17.77
N LYS A 21 -37.21 8.38 16.99
CA LYS A 21 -35.90 7.87 16.60
C LYS A 21 -35.21 8.98 15.83
N GLU A 22 -34.33 9.71 16.49
CA GLU A 22 -33.33 10.49 15.82
C GLU A 22 -32.54 9.53 14.93
N ILE A 23 -32.84 9.53 13.63
CA ILE A 23 -31.99 8.92 12.63
C ILE A 23 -30.69 9.73 12.71
N PRO A 24 -29.53 9.10 12.90
CA PRO A 24 -28.28 9.85 12.99
C PRO A 24 -27.99 10.47 11.61
N THR A 25 -28.41 11.70 11.44
CA THR A 25 -28.15 12.57 10.27
C THR A 25 -26.66 12.86 10.10
N ILE A 26 -25.87 12.66 11.17
CA ILE A 26 -24.45 13.02 11.24
C ILE A 26 -23.56 12.08 10.36
N GLU A 27 -23.83 10.79 10.32
CA GLU A 27 -22.98 9.82 9.59
C GLU A 27 -23.19 9.89 8.07
N LYS A 28 -24.39 10.20 7.62
CA LYS A 28 -24.72 10.42 6.21
C LYS A 28 -24.08 11.70 5.68
N ASP A 29 -24.00 12.73 6.52
CA ASP A 29 -23.38 14.02 6.18
C ASP A 29 -21.87 13.90 5.96
N LYS A 30 -21.14 13.15 6.82
CA LYS A 30 -19.69 12.95 6.68
C LYS A 30 -19.31 12.26 5.34
N THR A 31 -20.04 11.22 4.97
CA THR A 31 -19.76 10.49 3.72
C THR A 31 -20.12 11.28 2.48
N GLU A 32 -21.18 12.09 2.53
CA GLU A 32 -21.56 13.01 1.45
C GLU A 32 -20.51 14.12 1.27
N VAL A 33 -19.97 14.66 2.36
CA VAL A 33 -18.88 15.67 2.32
C VAL A 33 -17.64 15.08 1.64
N LEU A 34 -17.20 13.89 2.07
CA LEU A 34 -16.00 13.25 1.52
C LEU A 34 -16.17 12.91 0.03
N GLN A 35 -17.36 12.42 -0.39
CA GLN A 35 -17.64 12.16 -1.81
C GLN A 35 -17.67 13.45 -2.61
N SER A 36 -18.29 14.51 -2.10
CA SER A 36 -18.35 15.81 -2.78
C SER A 36 -16.98 16.43 -3.02
N ILE A 37 -16.04 16.26 -2.07
CA ILE A 37 -14.64 16.67 -2.23
C ILE A 37 -14.00 15.90 -3.37
N LEU A 38 -14.15 14.56 -3.40
CA LEU A 38 -13.57 13.70 -4.43
C LEU A 38 -14.13 14.06 -5.82
N ASP A 39 -15.45 14.27 -5.93
CA ASP A 39 -16.14 14.67 -7.17
C ASP A 39 -15.64 16.04 -7.67
N SER A 40 -15.45 16.98 -6.76
CA SER A 40 -14.95 18.33 -7.09
C SER A 40 -13.52 18.28 -7.64
N ILE A 41 -12.63 17.49 -7.01
CA ILE A 41 -11.24 17.30 -7.49
C ILE A 41 -11.26 16.67 -8.88
N TYR A 42 -12.07 15.64 -9.09
CA TYR A 42 -12.17 14.97 -10.39
C TYR A 42 -12.74 15.89 -11.48
N ALA A 43 -13.77 16.68 -11.16
CA ALA A 43 -14.37 17.60 -12.11
C ALA A 43 -13.36 18.59 -12.70
N GLN A 44 -12.36 18.98 -11.92
CA GLN A 44 -11.26 19.87 -12.32
C GLN A 44 -10.11 19.11 -13.01
N ASN A 45 -10.06 17.78 -12.89
CA ASN A 45 -8.94 16.92 -13.31
C ASN A 45 -9.38 15.66 -14.06
N LYS A 46 -10.30 15.79 -15.02
CA LYS A 46 -10.86 14.64 -15.76
C LYS A 46 -9.80 13.79 -16.50
N GLY A 47 -8.63 14.36 -16.80
CA GLY A 47 -7.50 13.61 -17.34
C GLY A 47 -6.92 12.57 -16.37
N ALA A 48 -7.34 12.54 -15.09
CA ALA A 48 -6.98 11.50 -14.13
C ALA A 48 -7.63 10.14 -14.43
N VAL A 49 -8.57 10.08 -15.39
CA VAL A 49 -9.36 8.90 -15.78
C VAL A 49 -10.35 8.49 -14.70
N GLY A 50 -9.85 8.17 -13.52
CA GLY A 50 -10.63 7.85 -12.34
C GLY A 50 -9.83 8.09 -11.05
N LEU A 51 -10.56 8.41 -9.99
CA LEU A 51 -10.03 8.57 -8.64
C LEU A 51 -10.76 7.62 -7.70
N MET A 52 -10.03 6.97 -6.82
CA MET A 52 -10.56 6.14 -5.74
C MET A 52 -9.88 6.51 -4.44
N VAL A 53 -10.66 6.56 -3.37
CA VAL A 53 -10.17 6.86 -2.03
C VAL A 53 -10.81 5.90 -1.04
N HIS A 54 -10.04 5.45 -0.05
CA HIS A 54 -10.58 4.85 1.16
C HIS A 54 -9.93 5.49 2.39
N ILE A 55 -10.74 5.72 3.41
CA ILE A 55 -10.35 6.30 4.70
C ILE A 55 -10.72 5.34 5.82
N GLU A 56 -9.74 4.94 6.62
CA GLU A 56 -9.92 4.31 7.91
C GLU A 56 -9.53 5.30 9.01
N ALA A 57 -10.53 5.81 9.73
CA ALA A 57 -10.38 6.77 10.84
C ALA A 57 -11.19 6.31 12.05
N PRO A 58 -10.67 5.32 12.82
CA PRO A 58 -11.43 4.66 13.88
C PRO A 58 -11.90 5.62 14.99
N ASP A 59 -11.09 6.61 15.36
CA ASP A 59 -11.43 7.60 16.39
C ASP A 59 -12.62 8.49 16.00
N LYS A 60 -12.92 8.55 14.70
CA LYS A 60 -14.05 9.29 14.12
C LYS A 60 -15.20 8.39 13.68
N SER A 61 -15.07 7.06 13.90
CA SER A 61 -16.03 6.04 13.41
C SER A 61 -16.24 6.14 11.89
N ILE A 62 -15.18 6.44 11.14
CA ILE A 62 -15.22 6.53 9.66
C ILE A 62 -14.45 5.36 9.06
N SER A 63 -15.15 4.57 8.24
CA SER A 63 -14.59 3.63 7.26
C SER A 63 -15.35 3.89 5.95
N TRP A 64 -14.76 4.69 5.07
CA TRP A 64 -15.44 5.22 3.89
C TRP A 64 -14.63 4.97 2.63
N SER A 65 -15.33 4.51 1.57
CA SER A 65 -14.77 4.39 0.22
C SER A 65 -15.56 5.23 -0.78
N GLY A 66 -14.84 6.01 -1.58
CA GLY A 66 -15.38 6.76 -2.71
C GLY A 66 -14.67 6.45 -4.02
N ALA A 67 -15.39 6.61 -5.13
CA ALA A 67 -14.84 6.49 -6.46
C ALA A 67 -15.56 7.45 -7.42
N VAL A 68 -14.84 7.93 -8.44
CA VAL A 68 -15.37 8.78 -9.51
C VAL A 68 -14.56 8.59 -10.78
N GLY A 69 -15.22 8.71 -11.94
CA GLY A 69 -14.60 8.53 -13.25
C GLY A 69 -14.87 7.16 -13.87
N VAL A 70 -13.95 6.69 -14.70
CA VAL A 70 -14.10 5.43 -15.45
C VAL A 70 -13.00 4.44 -15.11
N SER A 71 -13.32 3.15 -15.15
CA SER A 71 -12.38 2.04 -14.94
C SER A 71 -11.60 1.67 -16.20
N ASP A 72 -12.11 2.09 -17.37
CA ASP A 72 -11.50 1.87 -18.67
C ASP A 72 -11.86 3.03 -19.61
N LYS A 73 -10.86 3.68 -20.19
CA LYS A 73 -11.02 4.79 -21.15
C LYS A 73 -11.71 4.38 -22.44
N ASN A 74 -11.51 3.11 -22.87
CA ASN A 74 -11.97 2.64 -24.17
C ASN A 74 -13.46 2.33 -24.16
N THR A 75 -13.96 1.76 -23.06
CA THR A 75 -15.35 1.37 -22.88
C THR A 75 -16.19 2.40 -22.15
N ASN A 76 -15.56 3.37 -21.49
CA ASN A 76 -16.18 4.30 -20.56
C ASN A 76 -16.96 3.60 -19.42
N ALA A 77 -16.54 2.39 -19.04
CA ALA A 77 -17.13 1.67 -17.93
C ALA A 77 -16.95 2.44 -16.62
N SER A 78 -18.02 2.60 -15.85
CA SER A 78 -17.97 3.37 -14.59
C SER A 78 -17.01 2.76 -13.58
N LEU A 79 -16.20 3.60 -12.96
CA LEU A 79 -15.33 3.20 -11.85
C LEU A 79 -16.18 2.96 -10.60
N SER A 80 -15.86 1.89 -9.87
CA SER A 80 -16.47 1.57 -8.59
C SER A 80 -15.38 1.50 -7.52
N LYS A 81 -15.72 1.85 -6.30
CA LYS A 81 -14.83 1.75 -5.11
C LYS A 81 -14.29 0.33 -4.86
N ASP A 82 -14.92 -0.69 -5.46
CA ASP A 82 -14.55 -2.10 -5.28
C ASP A 82 -13.64 -2.64 -6.42
N HIS A 83 -13.23 -1.79 -7.37
CA HIS A 83 -12.23 -2.21 -8.35
C HIS A 83 -10.85 -2.30 -7.70
N PRO A 84 -10.16 -3.43 -7.85
CA PRO A 84 -8.75 -3.52 -7.49
C PRO A 84 -7.89 -2.87 -8.58
N VAL A 85 -6.66 -2.52 -8.21
CA VAL A 85 -5.59 -2.03 -9.10
C VAL A 85 -4.25 -2.61 -8.68
N LEU A 86 -3.24 -2.51 -9.54
CA LEU A 86 -1.85 -2.79 -9.17
C LEU A 86 -1.34 -1.67 -8.25
N ILE A 87 -0.96 -2.01 -7.02
CA ILE A 87 -0.52 -1.00 -6.04
C ILE A 87 0.96 -0.68 -6.11
N ALA A 88 1.69 -1.38 -7.00
CA ALA A 88 3.12 -1.20 -7.24
C ALA A 88 3.92 -1.13 -5.92
N SER A 89 4.78 -0.13 -5.75
CA SER A 89 5.71 -0.04 -4.62
C SER A 89 5.07 0.08 -3.23
N ASN A 90 3.74 0.25 -3.10
CA ASN A 90 3.10 0.07 -1.80
C ASN A 90 3.32 -1.36 -1.25
N THR A 91 3.61 -2.33 -2.13
CA THR A 91 4.02 -3.70 -1.80
C THR A 91 5.22 -3.75 -0.85
N LYS A 92 6.13 -2.80 -0.95
CA LYS A 92 7.34 -2.75 -0.11
C LYS A 92 7.03 -2.70 1.38
N THR A 93 5.97 -2.00 1.77
CA THR A 93 5.55 -1.95 3.17
C THR A 93 5.06 -3.32 3.67
N TYR A 94 4.44 -4.14 2.80
CA TYR A 94 4.05 -5.52 3.14
C TYR A 94 5.27 -6.43 3.32
N VAL A 95 6.27 -6.31 2.43
CA VAL A 95 7.54 -7.04 2.56
C VAL A 95 8.25 -6.63 3.85
N SER A 96 8.32 -5.33 4.14
CA SER A 96 8.92 -4.81 5.37
C SER A 96 8.22 -5.35 6.62
N ALA A 97 6.89 -5.27 6.68
CA ALA A 97 6.12 -5.82 7.80
C ALA A 97 6.40 -7.32 8.00
N THR A 98 6.55 -8.08 6.90
CA THR A 98 6.88 -9.51 6.95
C THR A 98 8.28 -9.76 7.49
N ILE A 99 9.28 -9.01 7.04
CA ILE A 99 10.66 -9.07 7.58
C ILE A 99 10.66 -8.75 9.09
N LEU A 100 9.93 -7.71 9.52
CA LEU A 100 9.82 -7.35 10.95
C LEU A 100 9.11 -8.44 11.77
N ARG A 101 8.13 -9.17 11.19
CA ARG A 101 7.56 -10.36 11.85
C ARG A 101 8.59 -11.47 12.05
N LEU A 102 9.47 -11.71 11.06
CA LEU A 102 10.56 -12.69 11.21
C LEU A 102 11.59 -12.23 12.27
N VAL A 103 11.86 -10.93 12.35
CA VAL A 103 12.70 -10.35 13.41
C VAL A 103 12.06 -10.54 14.78
N GLU A 104 10.79 -10.25 14.93
CA GLU A 104 10.02 -10.43 16.17
C GLU A 104 10.05 -11.88 16.68
N GLN A 105 10.01 -12.84 15.73
CA GLN A 105 10.10 -14.28 16.00
C GLN A 105 11.54 -14.76 16.23
N SER A 106 12.53 -13.85 16.24
CA SER A 106 13.96 -14.17 16.39
C SER A 106 14.51 -15.11 15.31
N GLN A 107 13.90 -15.09 14.12
CA GLN A 107 14.34 -15.86 12.94
C GLN A 107 15.28 -15.05 12.05
N LEU A 108 15.35 -13.74 12.25
CA LEU A 108 16.17 -12.82 11.48
C LEU A 108 16.65 -11.66 12.36
N ASP A 109 17.81 -11.09 12.05
CA ASP A 109 18.32 -9.84 12.63
C ASP A 109 18.48 -8.78 11.53
N LEU A 110 18.01 -7.56 11.78
CA LEU A 110 18.16 -6.44 10.84
C LEU A 110 19.62 -6.08 10.54
N ASN A 111 20.55 -6.38 11.46
CA ASN A 111 21.97 -6.18 11.28
C ASN A 111 22.70 -7.38 10.66
N GLN A 112 22.01 -8.49 10.40
CA GLN A 112 22.60 -9.67 9.76
C GLN A 112 23.00 -9.33 8.33
N ALA A 113 24.20 -9.83 7.93
CA ALA A 113 24.67 -9.71 6.56
C ALA A 113 23.86 -10.63 5.62
N ILE A 114 23.68 -10.20 4.38
CA ILE A 114 22.81 -10.90 3.44
C ILE A 114 23.46 -12.12 2.77
N ASP A 115 24.78 -12.24 2.83
CA ASP A 115 25.56 -13.26 2.09
C ASP A 115 25.20 -14.72 2.42
N THR A 116 24.65 -14.95 3.63
CA THR A 116 24.16 -16.29 4.06
C THR A 116 22.63 -16.41 4.03
N LEU A 117 21.92 -15.34 3.67
CA LEU A 117 20.45 -15.26 3.71
C LEU A 117 19.82 -15.35 2.32
N ILE A 118 20.47 -14.77 1.30
CA ILE A 118 20.02 -14.84 -0.09
C ILE A 118 20.48 -16.14 -0.73
N PHE A 119 19.87 -16.52 -1.86
CA PHE A 119 20.22 -17.74 -2.55
C PHE A 119 21.67 -17.71 -3.04
N GLU A 120 22.36 -18.86 -2.98
CA GLU A 120 23.78 -18.96 -3.37
C GLU A 120 24.06 -18.45 -4.79
N LYS A 121 23.14 -18.73 -5.72
CA LYS A 121 23.23 -18.22 -7.10
C LYS A 121 23.24 -16.69 -7.14
N THR A 122 22.35 -16.05 -6.39
CA THR A 122 22.22 -14.60 -6.28
C THR A 122 23.43 -13.99 -5.58
N ASN A 123 23.89 -14.61 -4.49
CA ASN A 123 25.11 -14.21 -3.77
C ASN A 123 26.35 -14.23 -4.68
N SER A 124 26.50 -15.30 -5.45
CA SER A 124 27.59 -15.43 -6.41
C SER A 124 27.53 -14.38 -7.52
N LEU A 125 26.32 -14.07 -8.02
CA LEU A 125 26.10 -13.05 -9.04
C LEU A 125 26.49 -11.65 -8.52
N LEU A 126 26.01 -11.28 -7.33
CA LEU A 126 26.34 -9.98 -6.70
C LEU A 126 27.86 -9.84 -6.45
N LYS A 127 28.51 -10.89 -5.92
CA LYS A 127 29.96 -10.88 -5.70
C LYS A 127 30.76 -10.75 -7.00
N ALA A 128 30.32 -11.41 -8.06
CA ALA A 128 30.97 -11.32 -9.38
C ALA A 128 30.89 -9.91 -9.97
N ASP A 129 29.84 -9.15 -9.63
CA ASP A 129 29.62 -7.76 -10.03
C ASP A 129 30.28 -6.74 -9.07
N GLY A 130 31.04 -7.19 -8.08
CA GLY A 130 31.82 -6.36 -7.19
C GLY A 130 31.14 -5.99 -5.86
N TYR A 131 29.92 -6.47 -5.57
CA TYR A 131 29.27 -6.21 -4.28
C TYR A 131 29.86 -7.04 -3.15
N ASN A 132 30.10 -6.40 -2.00
CA ASN A 132 30.50 -7.07 -0.77
C ASN A 132 29.27 -7.48 0.05
N THR A 133 28.64 -8.60 -0.31
CA THR A 133 27.40 -9.08 0.32
C THR A 133 27.55 -9.39 1.81
N SER A 134 28.78 -9.60 2.32
CA SER A 134 29.04 -9.80 3.75
C SER A 134 29.00 -8.49 4.55
N GLN A 135 28.94 -7.34 3.90
CA GLN A 135 28.81 -6.02 4.52
C GLN A 135 27.43 -5.41 4.34
N ILE A 136 26.64 -5.90 3.39
CA ILE A 136 25.27 -5.45 3.19
C ILE A 136 24.36 -6.09 4.24
N LYS A 137 23.61 -5.26 5.00
CA LYS A 137 22.70 -5.71 6.05
C LYS A 137 21.24 -5.74 5.57
N VAL A 138 20.42 -6.56 6.21
CA VAL A 138 18.96 -6.62 5.94
C VAL A 138 18.31 -5.24 6.06
N ALA A 139 18.65 -4.45 7.10
CA ALA A 139 18.14 -3.08 7.26
C ALA A 139 18.50 -2.18 6.06
N GLN A 140 19.64 -2.39 5.43
CA GLN A 140 20.10 -1.58 4.30
C GLN A 140 19.38 -1.93 2.99
N LEU A 141 18.88 -3.16 2.86
CA LEU A 141 17.92 -3.49 1.80
C LEU A 141 16.58 -2.79 2.03
N LEU A 142 16.04 -2.85 3.26
CA LEU A 142 14.75 -2.26 3.61
C LEU A 142 14.73 -0.74 3.41
N ASN A 143 15.83 -0.05 3.71
CA ASN A 143 15.90 1.41 3.67
C ASN A 143 16.70 1.97 2.49
N HIS A 144 17.01 1.12 1.48
CA HIS A 144 17.67 1.53 0.24
C HIS A 144 19.07 2.15 0.40
N THR A 145 19.84 1.69 1.41
CA THR A 145 21.24 2.10 1.61
C THR A 145 22.21 0.96 1.34
N SER A 146 21.83 -0.04 0.54
CA SER A 146 22.65 -1.21 0.21
C SER A 146 23.83 -0.90 -0.72
N GLY A 147 23.76 0.18 -1.51
CA GLY A 147 24.69 0.51 -2.59
C GLY A 147 24.45 -0.30 -3.86
N ILE A 148 23.41 -1.14 -3.92
CA ILE A 148 23.07 -1.92 -5.12
C ILE A 148 22.36 -1.00 -6.11
N HIS A 149 22.81 -1.05 -7.38
CA HIS A 149 22.20 -0.31 -8.49
C HIS A 149 20.77 -0.80 -8.78
N ASP A 150 19.85 0.12 -9.08
CA ASP A 150 18.50 -0.22 -9.47
C ASP A 150 18.38 -0.44 -10.99
N TYR A 151 17.66 -1.48 -11.39
CA TYR A 151 17.31 -1.70 -12.79
C TYR A 151 16.01 -1.01 -13.20
N ALA A 152 15.03 -0.94 -12.28
CA ALA A 152 13.64 -0.62 -12.56
C ALA A 152 13.42 0.86 -12.94
N THR A 153 14.32 1.75 -12.51
CA THR A 153 14.26 3.19 -12.81
C THR A 153 15.09 3.60 -14.01
N THR A 154 15.76 2.64 -14.71
CA THR A 154 16.57 2.93 -15.89
C THR A 154 15.73 3.08 -17.15
N ASP A 155 16.13 4.00 -18.04
CA ASP A 155 15.52 4.13 -19.37
C ASP A 155 15.66 2.83 -20.17
N ALA A 156 16.78 2.13 -20.02
CA ALA A 156 17.03 0.85 -20.68
C ALA A 156 15.97 -0.20 -20.34
N TYR A 157 15.58 -0.32 -19.07
CA TYR A 157 14.53 -1.25 -18.66
C TYR A 157 13.16 -0.85 -19.22
N MET A 158 12.83 0.45 -19.21
CA MET A 158 11.59 0.95 -19.81
C MET A 158 11.52 0.68 -21.31
N GLU A 159 12.62 0.85 -22.04
CA GLU A 159 12.69 0.50 -23.48
C GLU A 159 12.55 -1.01 -23.72
N MET A 160 13.07 -1.86 -22.83
CA MET A 160 12.85 -3.32 -22.90
C MET A 160 11.36 -3.66 -22.76
N ILE A 161 10.66 -3.04 -21.81
CA ILE A 161 9.21 -3.22 -21.60
C ILE A 161 8.44 -2.74 -22.84
N LYS A 162 8.74 -1.55 -23.39
CA LYS A 162 8.11 -1.02 -24.61
C LYS A 162 8.28 -1.97 -25.80
N LYS A 163 9.48 -2.52 -25.96
CA LYS A 163 9.81 -3.42 -27.07
C LYS A 163 9.10 -4.77 -26.98
N ASN A 164 8.90 -5.27 -25.76
CA ASN A 164 8.22 -6.56 -25.53
C ASN A 164 7.33 -6.51 -24.28
N PRO A 165 6.18 -5.84 -24.35
CA PRO A 165 5.34 -5.58 -23.18
C PRO A 165 4.71 -6.86 -22.58
N LYS A 166 4.70 -7.97 -23.33
CA LYS A 166 4.19 -9.26 -22.85
C LYS A 166 5.27 -10.20 -22.34
N HIS A 167 6.53 -9.73 -22.23
CA HIS A 167 7.61 -10.50 -21.65
C HIS A 167 7.31 -10.82 -20.18
N LYS A 168 7.47 -12.09 -19.82
CA LYS A 168 7.30 -12.56 -18.44
C LYS A 168 8.67 -12.58 -17.76
N TYR A 169 8.91 -11.52 -16.99
CA TYR A 169 10.14 -11.41 -16.21
C TYR A 169 10.12 -12.42 -15.06
N THR A 170 11.29 -13.01 -14.79
CA THR A 170 11.54 -13.78 -13.57
C THR A 170 12.32 -12.95 -12.56
N ARG A 171 12.28 -13.31 -11.27
CA ARG A 171 13.09 -12.64 -10.23
C ARG A 171 14.59 -12.70 -10.56
N ASP A 172 15.08 -13.86 -10.98
CA ASP A 172 16.49 -14.05 -11.38
C ASP A 172 16.90 -13.12 -12.52
N GLU A 173 16.03 -12.96 -13.53
CA GLU A 173 16.27 -12.07 -14.65
C GLU A 173 16.35 -10.62 -14.20
N GLN A 174 15.41 -10.15 -13.35
CA GLN A 174 15.40 -8.79 -12.82
C GLN A 174 16.63 -8.51 -11.93
N ILE A 175 17.03 -9.45 -11.07
CA ILE A 175 18.26 -9.31 -10.28
C ILE A 175 19.48 -9.21 -11.21
N LYS A 176 19.54 -10.01 -12.26
CA LYS A 176 20.61 -9.92 -13.25
C LYS A 176 20.63 -8.59 -14.01
N LEU A 177 19.46 -8.01 -14.30
CA LEU A 177 19.38 -6.69 -14.92
C LEU A 177 19.99 -5.61 -14.03
N ALA A 178 19.82 -5.66 -12.71
CA ALA A 178 20.47 -4.73 -11.79
C ALA A 178 22.01 -4.78 -11.90
N MET A 179 22.59 -5.95 -12.19
CA MET A 179 24.04 -6.13 -12.40
C MET A 179 24.51 -5.72 -13.80
N THR A 180 23.62 -5.73 -14.79
CA THR A 180 24.01 -5.47 -16.19
C THR A 180 23.67 -4.07 -16.69
N LEU A 181 22.81 -3.33 -16.00
CA LEU A 181 22.37 -2.00 -16.38
C LEU A 181 23.09 -0.87 -15.61
N GLY A 182 23.92 -1.21 -14.62
CA GLY A 182 24.74 -0.25 -13.90
C GLY A 182 25.71 -0.91 -12.94
N ASP A 183 26.68 -0.14 -12.49
CA ASP A 183 27.74 -0.55 -11.57
C ASP A 183 27.36 -0.30 -10.11
N PRO A 184 28.05 -0.92 -9.12
CA PRO A 184 27.90 -0.61 -7.70
C PRO A 184 27.98 0.89 -7.40
N LEU A 185 27.05 1.40 -6.60
CA LEU A 185 26.92 2.84 -6.29
C LEU A 185 27.82 3.28 -5.13
N GLY A 186 28.47 2.34 -4.47
CA GLY A 186 29.33 2.55 -3.29
C GLY A 186 29.18 1.41 -2.29
N GLU A 187 29.88 1.54 -1.18
CA GLU A 187 29.76 0.59 -0.08
C GLU A 187 28.40 0.71 0.63
N ALA A 188 27.96 -0.38 1.26
CA ALA A 188 26.71 -0.39 2.00
C ALA A 188 26.69 0.70 3.10
N GLY A 189 25.71 1.58 3.07
CA GLY A 189 25.57 2.74 3.95
C GLY A 189 26.19 4.03 3.40
N ASP A 190 26.82 4.02 2.24
CA ASP A 190 27.40 5.24 1.67
C ASP A 190 26.35 6.17 1.08
N VAL A 191 25.42 5.60 0.31
CA VAL A 191 24.41 6.36 -0.44
C VAL A 191 23.02 5.84 -0.15
N PHE A 192 22.02 6.70 -0.27
CA PHE A 192 20.63 6.31 -0.44
C PHE A 192 20.31 6.27 -1.92
N THR A 193 19.88 5.11 -2.43
CA THR A 193 19.35 4.97 -3.78
C THR A 193 18.18 4.02 -3.75
N TYR A 194 17.00 4.55 -4.04
CA TYR A 194 15.80 3.74 -4.13
C TYR A 194 15.98 2.65 -5.20
N ALA A 195 15.87 1.38 -4.82
CA ALA A 195 16.16 0.25 -5.68
C ALA A 195 15.21 -0.92 -5.46
N ASP A 196 14.49 -1.32 -6.50
CA ASP A 196 13.55 -2.44 -6.44
C ASP A 196 14.27 -3.76 -6.19
N VAL A 197 15.48 -3.94 -6.71
CA VAL A 197 16.29 -5.14 -6.49
C VAL A 197 16.48 -5.46 -5.00
N ASN A 198 16.56 -4.47 -4.13
CA ASN A 198 16.65 -4.70 -2.69
C ASN A 198 15.48 -5.53 -2.17
N TYR A 199 14.28 -5.27 -2.67
CA TYR A 199 13.07 -5.97 -2.25
C TYR A 199 12.93 -7.35 -2.90
N LEU A 200 13.50 -7.54 -4.09
CA LEU A 200 13.65 -8.87 -4.67
C LEU A 200 14.53 -9.77 -3.77
N LEU A 201 15.65 -9.23 -3.27
CA LEU A 201 16.53 -9.94 -2.32
C LEU A 201 15.82 -10.22 -0.99
N LEU A 202 15.02 -9.28 -0.47
CA LEU A 202 14.22 -9.50 0.74
C LEU A 202 13.20 -10.64 0.55
N THR A 203 12.64 -10.83 -0.66
CA THR A 203 11.75 -11.97 -0.93
C THR A 203 12.50 -13.30 -0.97
N GLU A 204 13.76 -13.34 -1.41
CA GLU A 204 14.61 -14.53 -1.28
C GLU A 204 14.88 -14.88 0.20
N ILE A 205 15.17 -13.85 1.02
CA ILE A 205 15.38 -14.03 2.47
C ILE A 205 14.12 -14.61 3.12
N ILE A 206 12.93 -14.08 2.79
CA ILE A 206 11.66 -14.60 3.30
C ILE A 206 11.49 -16.08 2.92
N GLU A 207 11.72 -16.44 1.66
CA GLU A 207 11.62 -17.84 1.19
C GLU A 207 12.64 -18.75 1.86
N GLY A 208 13.88 -18.30 2.01
CA GLY A 208 14.95 -19.06 2.65
C GLY A 208 14.65 -19.39 4.11
N ILE A 209 14.05 -18.46 4.86
CA ILE A 209 13.71 -18.65 6.27
C ILE A 209 12.43 -19.47 6.44
N THR A 210 11.40 -19.19 5.65
CA THR A 210 10.07 -19.81 5.85
C THR A 210 9.91 -21.14 5.14
N GLY A 211 10.73 -21.42 4.12
CA GLY A 211 10.59 -22.59 3.26
C GLY A 211 9.32 -22.58 2.39
N LYS A 212 8.64 -21.45 2.29
CA LYS A 212 7.41 -21.25 1.51
C LYS A 212 7.63 -20.15 0.47
N PRO A 213 6.82 -20.10 -0.62
CA PRO A 213 6.80 -18.96 -1.52
C PRO A 213 6.60 -17.65 -0.74
N PHE A 214 7.33 -16.60 -1.10
CA PHE A 214 7.32 -15.34 -0.35
C PHE A 214 5.91 -14.72 -0.23
N TYR A 215 5.09 -14.79 -1.28
CA TYR A 215 3.72 -14.27 -1.27
C TYR A 215 2.80 -15.02 -0.28
N THR A 216 2.99 -16.35 -0.15
CA THR A 216 2.30 -17.13 0.88
C THR A 216 2.74 -16.72 2.28
N SER A 217 4.04 -16.53 2.48
CA SER A 217 4.62 -16.11 3.76
C SER A 217 4.16 -14.71 4.17
N ILE A 218 4.08 -13.76 3.23
CA ILE A 218 3.55 -12.41 3.46
C ILE A 218 2.09 -12.51 3.94
N ARG A 219 1.26 -13.28 3.25
CA ARG A 219 -0.15 -13.48 3.60
C ARG A 219 -0.31 -14.09 4.99
N ASP A 220 0.49 -15.12 5.31
CA ASP A 220 0.43 -15.85 6.58
C ASP A 220 0.92 -14.97 7.74
N LEU A 221 2.08 -14.31 7.60
CA LEU A 221 2.73 -13.55 8.68
C LEU A 221 2.03 -12.23 8.99
N ILE A 222 1.44 -11.57 8.00
CA ILE A 222 0.57 -10.40 8.19
C ILE A 222 -0.83 -10.82 8.64
N ASN A 223 -1.22 -12.08 8.37
CA ASN A 223 -2.53 -12.65 8.72
C ASN A 223 -3.71 -11.92 8.04
N TYR A 224 -3.70 -11.92 6.70
CA TYR A 224 -4.73 -11.28 5.87
C TYR A 224 -6.16 -11.67 6.28
N ASN A 225 -6.38 -12.94 6.65
CA ASN A 225 -7.70 -13.42 7.07
C ASN A 225 -8.19 -12.73 8.34
N LYS A 226 -7.31 -12.56 9.35
CA LYS A 226 -7.65 -11.86 10.61
C LYS A 226 -7.97 -10.38 10.37
N LEU A 227 -7.28 -9.77 9.41
CA LEU A 227 -7.48 -8.36 9.04
C LEU A 227 -8.65 -8.15 8.07
N GLY A 228 -9.27 -9.23 7.57
CA GLY A 228 -10.36 -9.15 6.60
C GLY A 228 -9.95 -8.72 5.20
N MET A 229 -8.66 -8.83 4.86
CA MET A 229 -8.09 -8.45 3.57
C MET A 229 -8.31 -9.56 2.53
N GLN A 230 -9.46 -9.54 1.88
CA GLN A 230 -9.86 -10.58 0.91
C GLN A 230 -9.63 -10.18 -0.55
N THR A 231 -9.31 -8.91 -0.80
CA THR A 231 -9.16 -8.33 -2.13
C THR A 231 -7.70 -7.92 -2.41
N THR A 232 -6.75 -8.58 -1.74
CA THR A 232 -5.30 -8.33 -1.86
C THR A 232 -4.59 -9.63 -2.23
N TRP A 233 -3.83 -9.63 -3.34
CA TRP A 233 -3.08 -10.81 -3.82
C TRP A 233 -1.87 -10.37 -4.65
N PHE A 234 -0.88 -11.26 -4.81
CA PHE A 234 0.20 -11.05 -5.78
C PHE A 234 -0.27 -11.39 -7.18
N SER A 235 -0.35 -10.37 -8.03
CA SER A 235 -0.74 -10.53 -9.42
C SER A 235 0.16 -11.56 -10.12
N THR A 236 -0.42 -12.43 -10.92
CA THR A 236 0.26 -13.53 -11.64
C THR A 236 0.83 -14.67 -10.79
N LEU A 237 1.04 -14.49 -9.48
CA LEU A 237 1.57 -15.53 -8.59
C LEU A 237 0.49 -16.22 -7.76
N GLU A 238 -0.60 -15.53 -7.47
CA GLU A 238 -1.75 -16.08 -6.75
C GLU A 238 -2.98 -16.10 -7.66
N GLU A 239 -3.95 -16.96 -7.32
CA GLU A 239 -5.24 -16.97 -8.02
C GLU A 239 -5.97 -15.65 -7.82
N TYR A 240 -6.66 -15.20 -8.87
CA TYR A 240 -7.53 -14.04 -8.80
C TYR A 240 -8.66 -14.30 -7.78
N PRO A 241 -8.90 -13.41 -6.80
CA PRO A 241 -9.96 -13.62 -5.83
C PRO A 241 -11.34 -13.77 -6.50
N LYS A 242 -12.14 -14.71 -6.00
CA LYS A 242 -13.49 -14.97 -6.52
C LYS A 242 -14.41 -13.76 -6.28
N ASP A 243 -15.35 -13.57 -7.19
CA ASP A 243 -16.42 -12.56 -7.11
C ASP A 243 -15.92 -11.10 -7.04
N LEU A 244 -14.64 -10.87 -7.35
CA LEU A 244 -14.06 -9.55 -7.41
C LEU A 244 -14.29 -8.91 -8.80
N LYS A 245 -14.47 -7.59 -8.82
CA LYS A 245 -14.48 -6.82 -10.07
C LYS A 245 -13.13 -6.95 -10.79
N PRO A 246 -13.08 -6.89 -12.14
CA PRO A 246 -11.80 -6.88 -12.85
C PRO A 246 -10.93 -5.70 -12.37
N LEU A 247 -9.62 -5.81 -12.56
CA LEU A 247 -8.72 -4.69 -12.32
C LEU A 247 -9.21 -3.45 -13.08
N ALA A 248 -9.22 -2.28 -12.44
CA ALA A 248 -9.35 -1.06 -13.22
C ALA A 248 -8.06 -0.84 -14.03
N HIS A 249 -8.21 -0.33 -15.25
CA HIS A 249 -7.07 0.05 -16.06
C HIS A 249 -6.30 1.18 -15.41
N GLN A 250 -4.99 1.10 -15.44
CA GLN A 250 -4.08 2.15 -15.00
C GLN A 250 -3.24 2.58 -16.19
N TYR A 251 -3.09 3.87 -16.35
CA TYR A 251 -2.50 4.46 -17.53
C TYR A 251 -1.22 5.23 -17.19
N TRP A 252 -0.31 5.24 -18.12
CA TRP A 252 0.74 6.23 -18.24
C TRP A 252 0.61 6.87 -19.62
N THR A 253 -0.28 7.85 -19.69
CA THR A 253 -0.80 8.38 -20.97
C THR A 253 0.31 9.01 -21.80
N SER A 254 1.29 9.73 -21.21
CA SER A 254 2.40 10.35 -21.94
C SER A 254 3.33 9.31 -22.59
N GLU A 255 3.40 8.10 -22.06
CA GLU A 255 4.23 7.01 -22.58
C GLU A 255 3.44 5.98 -23.39
N GLY A 256 2.12 6.14 -23.47
CA GLY A 256 1.23 5.22 -24.20
C GLY A 256 1.00 3.88 -23.51
N PHE A 257 1.24 3.76 -22.20
CA PHE A 257 1.03 2.52 -21.47
C PHE A 257 -0.38 2.39 -20.90
N ASP A 258 -0.92 1.16 -21.00
CA ASP A 258 -2.07 0.65 -20.25
C ASP A 258 -1.59 -0.59 -19.47
N SER A 259 -1.96 -0.68 -18.19
CA SER A 259 -1.60 -1.82 -17.33
C SER A 259 -2.04 -3.17 -17.89
N TYR A 260 -3.09 -3.23 -18.68
CA TYR A 260 -3.55 -4.46 -19.34
C TYR A 260 -2.69 -4.89 -20.54
N GLU A 261 -1.91 -3.98 -21.10
CA GLU A 261 -1.06 -4.27 -22.24
C GLU A 261 0.33 -4.74 -21.85
N ILE A 262 0.72 -4.57 -20.58
CA ILE A 262 2.00 -5.00 -20.04
C ILE A 262 1.82 -6.28 -19.21
N ASP A 263 2.77 -7.22 -19.27
CA ASP A 263 2.78 -8.35 -18.33
C ASP A 263 3.16 -7.84 -16.94
N HIS A 264 2.35 -8.14 -15.92
CA HIS A 264 2.53 -7.60 -14.58
C HIS A 264 3.82 -8.04 -13.90
N SER A 265 4.52 -9.04 -14.43
CA SER A 265 5.82 -9.49 -13.90
C SER A 265 6.93 -8.45 -14.04
N PHE A 266 6.73 -7.39 -14.83
CA PHE A 266 7.70 -6.30 -14.95
C PHE A 266 7.93 -5.58 -13.60
N ASP A 267 6.93 -5.52 -12.74
CA ASP A 267 6.97 -4.92 -11.39
C ASP A 267 6.40 -5.95 -10.37
N LEU A 268 7.16 -7.02 -10.15
CA LEU A 268 6.77 -8.15 -9.30
C LEU A 268 7.86 -8.41 -8.25
N TYR A 269 7.74 -9.50 -7.52
CA TYR A 269 8.73 -10.04 -6.59
C TYR A 269 9.13 -9.10 -5.43
N GLY A 270 8.18 -8.30 -4.92
CA GLY A 270 8.38 -7.51 -3.70
C GLY A 270 8.73 -6.04 -3.93
N GLY A 271 9.36 -5.66 -5.05
CA GLY A 271 9.45 -4.26 -5.49
C GLY A 271 8.07 -3.66 -5.69
N GLY A 272 7.22 -4.45 -6.36
CA GLY A 272 5.79 -4.31 -6.53
C GLY A 272 5.13 -5.68 -6.55
N GLY A 273 4.00 -5.80 -7.25
CA GLY A 273 3.35 -7.07 -7.57
C GLY A 273 2.01 -7.30 -6.91
N ILE A 274 1.68 -6.60 -5.84
CA ILE A 274 0.36 -6.72 -5.21
C ILE A 274 -0.68 -5.96 -6.04
N ALA A 275 -1.83 -6.63 -6.24
CA ALA A 275 -3.08 -6.00 -6.63
C ALA A 275 -4.00 -5.91 -5.40
N SER A 276 -4.69 -4.78 -5.22
CA SER A 276 -5.55 -4.54 -4.06
C SER A 276 -6.62 -3.49 -4.34
N THR A 277 -7.65 -3.43 -3.50
CA THR A 277 -8.59 -2.32 -3.42
C THR A 277 -8.04 -1.22 -2.52
N THR A 278 -8.57 0.02 -2.65
CA THR A 278 -8.25 1.10 -1.70
C THR A 278 -8.58 0.71 -0.27
N LYS A 279 -9.66 -0.04 -0.07
CA LYS A 279 -10.08 -0.50 1.26
C LYS A 279 -9.04 -1.41 1.90
N ASP A 280 -8.66 -2.50 1.25
CA ASP A 280 -7.69 -3.43 1.83
C ASP A 280 -6.34 -2.77 2.09
N LEU A 281 -5.90 -1.86 1.18
CA LEU A 281 -4.65 -1.12 1.36
C LEU A 281 -4.71 -0.18 2.58
N ALA A 282 -5.82 0.52 2.81
CA ALA A 282 -5.99 1.37 3.99
C ALA A 282 -6.12 0.53 5.28
N VAL A 283 -6.86 -0.59 5.23
CA VAL A 283 -6.96 -1.54 6.36
C VAL A 283 -5.60 -2.10 6.73
N PHE A 284 -4.78 -2.48 5.74
CA PHE A 284 -3.40 -2.91 6.01
C PHE A 284 -2.60 -1.81 6.71
N SER A 285 -2.60 -0.59 6.17
CA SER A 285 -1.90 0.56 6.75
C SER A 285 -2.38 0.85 8.18
N GLN A 286 -3.68 0.96 8.39
CA GLN A 286 -4.25 1.20 9.72
C GLN A 286 -3.87 0.09 10.69
N SER A 287 -3.94 -1.18 10.27
CA SER A 287 -3.58 -2.33 11.10
C SER A 287 -2.10 -2.36 11.46
N LEU A 288 -1.23 -1.99 10.54
CA LEU A 288 0.21 -1.89 10.78
C LEU A 288 0.51 -0.88 11.87
N PHE A 289 0.02 0.33 11.72
CA PHE A 289 0.31 1.43 12.64
C PHE A 289 -0.48 1.38 13.96
N SER A 290 -1.61 0.67 13.98
CA SER A 290 -2.33 0.33 15.22
C SER A 290 -1.78 -0.92 15.93
N ASN A 291 -0.62 -1.43 15.51
CA ASN A 291 0.05 -2.62 16.07
C ASN A 291 -0.81 -3.88 16.09
N LEU A 292 -1.66 -4.08 15.05
CA LEU A 292 -2.48 -5.30 14.93
C LEU A 292 -1.76 -6.44 14.19
N ILE A 293 -0.63 -6.13 13.53
CA ILE A 293 0.21 -7.08 12.78
C ILE A 293 1.28 -7.70 13.68
N PHE A 294 1.88 -6.91 14.57
CA PHE A 294 2.92 -7.36 15.48
C PHE A 294 2.35 -7.80 16.84
N GLU A 295 3.12 -8.61 17.57
CA GLU A 295 2.80 -9.00 18.95
C GLU A 295 3.38 -8.02 19.97
N LYS A 296 4.47 -7.32 19.57
CA LYS A 296 5.20 -6.40 20.43
C LYS A 296 5.20 -4.99 19.80
N LEU A 297 4.88 -3.99 20.60
CA LEU A 297 4.94 -2.59 20.17
C LEU A 297 6.37 -2.19 19.75
N SER A 298 7.39 -2.73 20.43
CA SER A 298 8.79 -2.51 20.08
C SER A 298 9.16 -2.98 18.67
N THR A 299 8.40 -3.92 18.09
CA THR A 299 8.58 -4.32 16.68
C THR A 299 8.05 -3.26 15.73
N LEU A 300 6.90 -2.66 16.05
CA LEU A 300 6.37 -1.54 15.29
C LEU A 300 7.36 -0.36 15.31
N ASP A 301 7.98 -0.07 16.45
CA ASP A 301 8.95 1.02 16.58
C ASP A 301 10.12 0.88 15.60
N LEU A 302 10.51 -0.35 15.26
CA LEU A 302 11.59 -0.60 14.29
C LEU A 302 11.28 -0.05 12.90
N ILE A 303 10.00 -0.01 12.49
CA ILE A 303 9.64 0.47 11.15
C ILE A 303 10.06 1.92 10.92
N TYR A 304 10.14 2.69 12.01
CA TYR A 304 10.58 4.10 12.00
C TYR A 304 12.10 4.29 12.01
N THR A 305 12.88 3.21 11.84
CA THR A 305 14.32 3.32 11.67
C THR A 305 14.65 4.03 10.37
N LYS A 306 15.10 5.27 10.47
CA LYS A 306 15.39 6.15 9.33
C LYS A 306 16.66 5.71 8.61
N ALA A 307 16.66 5.78 7.28
CA ALA A 307 17.86 5.70 6.47
C ALA A 307 18.84 6.81 6.88
N SER A 308 20.09 6.44 7.08
CA SER A 308 21.15 7.38 7.50
C SER A 308 22.43 7.07 6.72
N PRO A 309 22.46 7.36 5.39
CA PRO A 309 23.65 7.19 4.58
C PRO A 309 24.72 8.22 4.93
N LYS A 310 25.98 7.92 4.57
CA LYS A 310 27.10 8.87 4.77
C LYS A 310 26.94 10.12 3.90
N GLN A 311 26.41 9.97 2.68
CA GLN A 311 26.14 11.10 1.79
C GLN A 311 24.76 11.70 2.08
N PRO A 312 24.57 13.01 1.89
CA PRO A 312 23.27 13.65 2.04
C PRO A 312 22.19 13.01 1.13
N MET A 313 20.98 12.86 1.68
CA MET A 313 19.81 12.42 0.92
C MET A 313 18.68 13.45 1.03
N GLU A 314 17.84 13.50 0.01
CA GLU A 314 16.61 14.29 0.03
C GLU A 314 15.45 13.48 0.64
N GLY A 315 14.67 14.13 1.50
CA GLY A 315 13.53 13.51 2.16
C GLY A 315 13.92 12.48 3.22
N ASP A 316 12.92 11.81 3.75
CA ASP A 316 13.05 10.78 4.77
C ASP A 316 12.54 9.44 4.23
N TYR A 317 13.36 8.41 4.35
CA TYR A 317 12.96 7.03 4.10
C TYR A 317 13.29 6.15 5.31
N TYR A 318 12.43 5.18 5.57
CA TYR A 318 12.48 4.30 6.73
C TYR A 318 12.54 2.83 6.27
N LEU A 319 12.17 1.88 7.10
CA LEU A 319 12.11 0.48 6.68
C LEU A 319 10.84 0.22 5.83
N GLY A 320 10.94 0.48 4.52
CA GLY A 320 9.86 0.21 3.56
C GLY A 320 8.75 1.25 3.52
N LEU A 321 9.00 2.47 3.99
CA LEU A 321 8.08 3.58 3.91
C LEU A 321 8.79 4.93 3.90
N SER A 322 8.14 5.96 3.37
CA SER A 322 8.56 7.36 3.41
C SER A 322 7.69 8.17 4.37
N SER A 323 8.13 9.37 4.71
CA SER A 323 7.26 10.35 5.35
C SER A 323 6.68 11.33 4.35
N ILE A 324 5.52 11.89 4.69
CA ILE A 324 4.87 13.00 4.02
C ILE A 324 4.52 14.06 5.06
N ASP A 325 4.59 15.33 4.69
CA ASP A 325 4.09 16.43 5.50
C ASP A 325 2.96 17.14 4.73
N ILE A 326 1.83 17.29 5.37
CA ILE A 326 0.66 17.96 4.82
C ILE A 326 0.29 19.12 5.74
N ASP A 327 0.76 20.31 5.38
CA ASP A 327 0.47 21.54 6.11
C ASP A 327 0.78 21.43 7.62
N GLY A 328 1.90 20.73 7.95
CA GLY A 328 2.37 20.49 9.31
C GLY A 328 1.88 19.17 9.94
N VAL A 329 0.98 18.43 9.29
CA VAL A 329 0.53 17.11 9.74
C VAL A 329 1.42 16.04 9.11
N LYS A 330 2.24 15.39 9.93
CA LYS A 330 3.16 14.35 9.47
C LYS A 330 2.43 13.03 9.24
N GLY A 331 2.70 12.41 8.09
CA GLY A 331 2.22 11.08 7.74
C GLY A 331 3.35 10.14 7.34
N PHE A 332 3.08 8.84 7.37
CA PHE A 332 3.98 7.77 6.95
C PHE A 332 3.28 6.83 5.98
N GLY A 333 3.95 6.41 4.93
CA GLY A 333 3.35 5.52 3.96
C GLY A 333 4.22 5.30 2.74
N HIS A 334 3.62 4.87 1.67
CA HIS A 334 4.31 4.65 0.40
C HIS A 334 3.46 5.06 -0.79
N GLY A 335 4.13 5.45 -1.88
CA GLY A 335 3.51 5.67 -3.18
C GLY A 335 3.81 4.54 -4.15
N GLY A 336 2.97 4.36 -5.16
CA GLY A 336 3.17 3.37 -6.21
C GLY A 336 3.32 3.99 -7.60
N PHE A 337 4.05 3.28 -8.46
CA PHE A 337 4.33 3.65 -9.84
C PHE A 337 3.08 4.07 -10.62
N TRP A 338 2.01 3.31 -10.49
CA TRP A 338 0.76 3.49 -11.22
C TRP A 338 -0.16 4.61 -10.69
N GLY A 339 0.32 5.46 -9.77
CA GLY A 339 -0.51 6.54 -9.21
C GLY A 339 -1.23 6.17 -7.92
N THR A 340 -0.83 5.10 -7.27
CA THR A 340 -1.36 4.67 -5.97
C THR A 340 -0.57 5.26 -4.80
N ALA A 341 -1.20 5.42 -3.65
CA ALA A 341 -0.55 5.76 -2.39
C ALA A 341 -1.39 5.32 -1.20
N VAL A 342 -0.75 5.08 -0.07
CA VAL A 342 -1.40 5.02 1.24
C VAL A 342 -0.54 5.77 2.25
N ASN A 343 -1.18 6.57 3.10
CA ASN A 343 -0.53 7.31 4.16
C ASN A 343 -1.31 7.16 5.47
N TYR A 344 -0.59 6.88 6.55
CA TYR A 344 -1.09 6.93 7.91
C TYR A 344 -0.68 8.25 8.55
N PHE A 345 -1.62 8.92 9.18
CA PHE A 345 -1.44 10.17 9.91
C PHE A 345 -1.61 9.93 11.41
N PRO A 346 -0.51 9.82 12.19
CA PRO A 346 -0.58 9.49 13.61
C PRO A 346 -1.44 10.44 14.45
N GLU A 347 -1.36 11.76 14.19
CA GLU A 347 -2.13 12.78 14.91
C GLU A 347 -3.64 12.64 14.69
N LEU A 348 -4.06 12.05 13.58
CA LEU A 348 -5.46 11.82 13.23
C LEU A 348 -5.88 10.37 13.49
N ASN A 349 -4.96 9.49 13.85
CA ASN A 349 -5.14 8.04 13.88
C ASN A 349 -5.86 7.52 12.61
N THR A 350 -5.39 7.94 11.43
CA THR A 350 -6.12 7.75 10.18
C THR A 350 -5.21 7.28 9.07
N SER A 351 -5.66 6.26 8.32
CA SER A 351 -5.06 5.83 7.06
C SER A 351 -5.90 6.27 5.87
N ILE A 352 -5.26 6.86 4.86
CA ILE A 352 -5.89 7.29 3.61
C ILE A 352 -5.21 6.59 2.45
N ALA A 353 -5.92 5.71 1.75
CA ALA A 353 -5.48 5.09 0.50
C ALA A 353 -6.09 5.82 -0.70
N ILE A 354 -5.27 6.11 -1.72
CA ILE A 354 -5.64 6.90 -2.88
C ILE A 354 -5.13 6.23 -4.14
N PHE A 355 -6.01 6.05 -5.14
CA PHE A 355 -5.66 5.60 -6.48
C PHE A 355 -6.06 6.66 -7.49
N VAL A 356 -5.09 7.12 -8.28
CA VAL A 356 -5.25 8.00 -9.44
C VAL A 356 -4.92 7.16 -10.67
N LEU A 357 -5.89 6.87 -11.53
CA LEU A 357 -5.75 5.87 -12.58
C LEU A 357 -4.87 6.31 -13.77
N ASP A 358 -4.46 7.57 -13.83
CA ASP A 358 -3.41 8.01 -14.75
C ASP A 358 -2.18 8.48 -13.97
N ARG A 359 -1.05 7.81 -14.20
CA ARG A 359 0.24 8.11 -13.57
C ARG A 359 0.69 9.57 -13.80
N ASP A 360 0.38 10.16 -14.95
CA ASP A 360 0.74 11.55 -15.26
C ASP A 360 0.03 12.53 -14.32
N LYS A 361 -1.05 12.11 -13.70
CA LYS A 361 -1.83 12.88 -12.72
C LYS A 361 -1.57 12.46 -11.26
N ARG A 362 -0.54 11.64 -11.01
CA ARG A 362 -0.25 11.11 -9.65
C ARG A 362 -0.01 12.19 -8.58
N ALA A 363 0.37 13.41 -8.99
CA ALA A 363 0.50 14.55 -8.07
C ALA A 363 -0.80 14.86 -7.32
N LEU A 364 -1.97 14.57 -7.90
CA LEU A 364 -3.28 14.73 -7.26
C LEU A 364 -3.42 13.95 -5.95
N ARG A 365 -2.59 12.93 -5.71
CA ARG A 365 -2.54 12.22 -4.43
C ARG A 365 -2.28 13.17 -3.26
N LEU A 366 -1.43 14.19 -3.46
CA LEU A 366 -1.15 15.19 -2.44
C LEU A 366 -2.38 16.07 -2.19
N ASP A 367 -3.02 16.55 -3.26
CA ASP A 367 -4.20 17.40 -3.16
C ASP A 367 -5.37 16.67 -2.50
N ILE A 368 -5.57 15.39 -2.85
CA ILE A 368 -6.59 14.53 -2.21
C ILE A 368 -6.28 14.33 -0.73
N ASN A 369 -5.02 13.98 -0.38
CA ASN A 369 -4.62 13.85 1.02
C ASN A 369 -4.90 15.14 1.82
N LYS A 370 -4.52 16.30 1.29
CA LYS A 370 -4.77 17.61 1.93
C LYS A 370 -6.26 17.84 2.16
N ALA A 371 -7.07 17.67 1.13
CA ALA A 371 -8.49 17.91 1.20
C ALA A 371 -9.19 16.95 2.19
N MET A 372 -8.83 15.66 2.17
CA MET A 372 -9.40 14.64 3.05
C MET A 372 -8.93 14.83 4.50
N ALA A 373 -7.63 15.08 4.75
CA ALA A 373 -7.12 15.34 6.09
C ALA A 373 -7.75 16.59 6.71
N LYS A 374 -7.89 17.68 5.92
CA LYS A 374 -8.59 18.88 6.35
C LYS A 374 -10.05 18.60 6.72
N ALA A 375 -10.80 17.94 5.83
CA ALA A 375 -12.19 17.57 6.12
C ALA A 375 -12.31 16.74 7.40
N LEU A 376 -11.42 15.76 7.59
CA LEU A 376 -11.38 14.94 8.80
C LEU A 376 -11.08 15.76 10.06
N SER A 377 -10.28 16.80 9.99
CA SER A 377 -10.01 17.65 11.15
C SER A 377 -11.23 18.53 11.56
N GLU A 378 -12.13 18.79 10.61
CA GLU A 378 -13.35 19.59 10.81
C GLU A 378 -14.59 18.72 11.19
N LEU A 379 -14.54 17.41 10.94
CA LEU A 379 -15.58 16.41 11.27
C LEU A 379 -15.31 15.75 12.65
#